data_27feca9375857a0b829f43e1d164a400
#
_entry.id   27feca9375857a0b829f43e1d164a400
#
_cell.length_a   1.000
_cell.length_b   1.000
_cell.length_c   1.000
_cell.angle_alpha   90.00
_cell.angle_beta   90.00
_cell.angle_gamma   90.00
#
_symmetry.space_group_name_H-M   'P 1'
#
loop_
_entity.id
_entity.type
_entity.pdbx_description
1 polymer ?
#
loop_
_entity_poly.entity_id
_entity_poly.type
_entity_poly.pdbx_seq_one_letter_code
_entity_poly.pdbx_strand_id
1 'polypeptide(L)'
;VTGVQTCALPISDFGTLVDALDGIPGIERIRYMTSHPQDMTKSMIDALGRSSNIVTHLHLPIQSGSDRILKKMNRHYTVEHYKELLSYCREKIKDVVVTTDIIVGFPGETEEDFQATLQLLKDVRYDMAYTFIYSKRSGTPAATMDDQVPEEVKRVRLQTLMDVQNEISYELNKPMEGQVFDIIVEGPSPRDEDMWFGRTSGNKMVLFPKDDSLSIGETVPAYIDKAQTWVCYGTIQKG
;
A
#
# COMPACT_ATOMS: atom_id res chain seq x y z
N VAL A 1 33.14 -15.71 -8.58
CA VAL A 1 31.75 -15.31 -8.57
C VAL A 1 31.00 -16.34 -9.39
N THR A 2 30.47 -17.33 -8.73
CA THR A 2 29.67 -18.40 -9.34
C THR A 2 28.29 -17.85 -9.65
N GLY A 3 27.98 -17.70 -10.94
CA GLY A 3 26.60 -17.41 -11.38
C GLY A 3 25.69 -18.55 -10.97
N VAL A 4 24.77 -18.28 -10.07
CA VAL A 4 23.64 -19.16 -9.84
C VAL A 4 22.75 -19.04 -11.07
N GLN A 5 22.85 -20.00 -11.95
CA GLN A 5 21.91 -20.19 -13.05
C GLN A 5 20.63 -20.75 -12.44
N THR A 6 19.69 -19.86 -12.11
CA THR A 6 18.33 -20.30 -11.79
C THR A 6 17.75 -20.88 -13.08
N CYS A 7 17.46 -22.19 -13.08
CA CYS A 7 16.60 -22.83 -14.07
C CYS A 7 15.16 -22.34 -13.86
N ALA A 8 14.94 -21.05 -14.03
CA ALA A 8 13.60 -20.52 -14.15
C ALA A 8 13.16 -20.70 -15.62
N LEU A 9 11.98 -21.28 -15.81
CA LEU A 9 11.22 -21.07 -17.05
C LEU A 9 11.34 -19.59 -17.41
N PRO A 10 11.40 -19.23 -18.72
CA PRO A 10 11.49 -17.83 -19.12
C PRO A 10 10.23 -17.11 -18.68
N ILE A 11 10.23 -16.64 -17.44
CA ILE A 11 9.21 -15.73 -16.93
C ILE A 11 9.52 -14.39 -17.61
N SER A 12 8.67 -14.01 -18.55
CA SER A 12 8.90 -12.82 -19.36
C SER A 12 8.55 -11.54 -18.59
N ASP A 13 7.65 -11.61 -17.62
CA ASP A 13 7.22 -10.48 -16.80
C ASP A 13 6.59 -10.97 -15.46
N PHE A 14 6.25 -10.00 -14.60
CA PHE A 14 5.63 -10.29 -13.30
C PHE A 14 4.23 -10.90 -13.43
N GLY A 15 3.46 -10.53 -14.45
CA GLY A 15 2.14 -11.12 -14.71
C GLY A 15 2.23 -12.62 -14.99
N THR A 16 3.22 -13.03 -15.79
CA THR A 16 3.50 -14.45 -16.04
C THR A 16 3.89 -15.20 -14.77
N LEU A 17 4.65 -14.56 -13.85
CA LEU A 17 4.95 -15.13 -12.56
C LEU A 17 3.69 -15.33 -11.71
N VAL A 18 2.82 -14.33 -11.67
CA VAL A 18 1.53 -14.41 -10.95
C VAL A 18 0.71 -15.59 -11.48
N ASP A 19 0.53 -15.68 -12.81
CA ASP A 19 -0.21 -16.77 -13.43
C ASP A 19 0.40 -18.16 -13.14
N ALA A 20 1.73 -18.24 -13.05
CA ALA A 20 2.44 -19.49 -12.72
C ALA A 20 2.31 -19.89 -11.25
N LEU A 21 2.11 -18.94 -10.35
CA LEU A 21 1.93 -19.18 -8.91
C LEU A 21 0.48 -19.41 -8.53
N ASP A 22 -0.45 -18.91 -9.35
CA ASP A 22 -1.88 -19.04 -9.09
C ASP A 22 -2.31 -20.52 -9.20
N GLY A 23 -3.12 -20.95 -8.26
CA GLY A 23 -3.62 -22.33 -8.25
C GLY A 23 -2.62 -23.40 -7.82
N ILE A 24 -1.41 -23.05 -7.35
CA ILE A 24 -0.49 -24.04 -6.76
C ILE A 24 -1.14 -24.63 -5.50
N PRO A 25 -1.33 -25.96 -5.42
CA PRO A 25 -1.96 -26.57 -4.27
C PRO A 25 -1.23 -26.26 -2.95
N GLY A 26 -1.97 -25.88 -1.92
CA GLY A 26 -1.42 -25.53 -0.60
C GLY A 26 -0.95 -24.08 -0.46
N ILE A 27 -1.03 -23.26 -1.51
CA ILE A 27 -0.81 -21.81 -1.42
C ILE A 27 -2.18 -21.14 -1.41
N GLU A 28 -2.58 -20.61 -0.25
CA GLU A 28 -3.90 -19.95 -0.09
C GLU A 28 -3.82 -18.45 -0.35
N ARG A 29 -2.67 -17.82 -0.04
CA ARG A 29 -2.50 -16.37 -0.20
C ARG A 29 -1.08 -16.01 -0.59
N ILE A 30 -0.96 -15.22 -1.66
CA ILE A 30 0.31 -14.69 -2.17
C ILE A 30 0.32 -13.18 -1.96
N ARG A 31 1.35 -12.68 -1.29
CA ARG A 31 1.56 -11.25 -1.07
C ARG A 31 2.85 -10.80 -1.76
N TYR A 32 2.78 -9.68 -2.44
CA TYR A 32 3.95 -9.00 -3.00
C TYR A 32 4.11 -7.62 -2.33
N MET A 33 5.34 -7.11 -2.30
CA MET A 33 5.65 -5.92 -1.48
C MET A 33 5.28 -4.62 -2.17
N THR A 34 5.70 -4.43 -3.42
CA THR A 34 5.58 -3.14 -4.10
C THR A 34 5.67 -3.30 -5.61
N SER A 35 5.09 -2.33 -6.30
CA SER A 35 5.25 -2.13 -7.74
C SER A 35 5.78 -0.73 -8.02
N HIS A 36 6.39 -0.54 -9.17
CA HIS A 36 6.82 0.77 -9.63
C HIS A 36 5.86 1.27 -10.72
N PRO A 37 5.36 2.51 -10.67
CA PRO A 37 4.38 2.99 -11.65
C PRO A 37 4.82 2.86 -13.11
N GLN A 38 6.13 3.02 -13.37
CA GLN A 38 6.70 2.86 -14.71
C GLN A 38 6.66 1.42 -15.21
N ASP A 39 6.78 0.44 -14.31
CA ASP A 39 6.94 -0.98 -14.67
C ASP A 39 5.62 -1.74 -14.59
N MET A 40 4.56 -1.08 -14.10
CA MET A 40 3.23 -1.68 -13.96
C MET A 40 2.49 -1.68 -15.29
N THR A 41 2.42 -2.84 -15.93
CA THR A 41 1.74 -3.02 -17.23
C THR A 41 0.29 -3.45 -17.06
N LYS A 42 -0.52 -3.23 -18.11
CA LYS A 42 -1.92 -3.73 -18.12
C LYS A 42 -1.98 -5.25 -18.03
N SER A 43 -1.06 -5.98 -18.66
CA SER A 43 -0.98 -7.45 -18.53
C SER A 43 -0.73 -7.91 -17.11
N MET A 44 0.12 -7.20 -16.37
CA MET A 44 0.34 -7.44 -14.94
C MET A 44 -0.94 -7.20 -14.13
N ILE A 45 -1.62 -6.07 -14.36
CA ILE A 45 -2.87 -5.74 -13.66
C ILE A 45 -3.94 -6.78 -13.96
N ASP A 46 -4.06 -7.22 -15.22
CA ASP A 46 -4.99 -8.27 -15.63
C ASP A 46 -4.70 -9.61 -14.93
N ALA A 47 -3.41 -9.97 -14.79
CA ALA A 47 -3.01 -11.17 -14.06
C ALA A 47 -3.37 -11.07 -12.57
N LEU A 48 -3.09 -9.92 -11.93
CA LEU A 48 -3.48 -9.67 -10.54
C LEU A 48 -5.00 -9.78 -10.34
N GLY A 49 -5.79 -9.25 -11.28
CA GLY A 49 -7.25 -9.28 -11.21
C GLY A 49 -7.87 -10.66 -11.47
N ARG A 50 -7.17 -11.54 -12.18
CA ARG A 50 -7.63 -12.92 -12.43
C ARG A 50 -7.26 -13.89 -11.31
N SER A 51 -6.18 -13.63 -10.60
CA SER A 51 -5.66 -14.55 -9.60
C SER A 51 -6.61 -14.68 -8.41
N SER A 52 -6.81 -15.91 -7.96
CA SER A 52 -7.60 -16.24 -6.78
C SER A 52 -6.78 -16.15 -5.47
N ASN A 53 -5.46 -16.27 -5.58
CA ASN A 53 -4.56 -16.39 -4.43
C ASN A 53 -3.75 -15.11 -4.15
N ILE A 54 -3.67 -14.17 -5.11
CA ILE A 54 -3.02 -12.88 -4.91
C ILE A 54 -3.91 -11.98 -4.02
N VAL A 55 -3.27 -11.31 -3.08
CA VAL A 55 -3.93 -10.30 -2.24
C VAL A 55 -4.46 -9.12 -3.06
N THR A 56 -5.55 -8.54 -2.60
CA THR A 56 -6.14 -7.32 -3.22
C THR A 56 -5.40 -6.04 -2.80
N HIS A 57 -4.34 -6.13 -2.01
CA HIS A 57 -3.51 -5.00 -1.61
C HIS A 57 -2.48 -4.65 -2.70
N LEU A 58 -2.57 -3.43 -3.20
CA LEU A 58 -1.63 -2.84 -4.15
C LEU A 58 -0.84 -1.72 -3.46
N HIS A 59 0.47 -1.91 -3.30
CA HIS A 59 1.36 -0.82 -2.88
C HIS A 59 2.03 -0.22 -4.12
N LEU A 60 1.66 1.02 -4.46
CA LEU A 60 2.15 1.72 -5.65
C LEU A 60 2.64 3.13 -5.28
N PRO A 61 3.93 3.27 -4.95
CA PRO A 61 4.53 4.54 -4.50
C PRO A 61 4.52 5.63 -5.57
N ILE A 62 3.76 6.70 -5.35
CA ILE A 62 3.74 7.88 -6.23
C ILE A 62 4.89 8.85 -5.94
N GLN A 63 5.28 9.00 -4.69
CA GLN A 63 6.31 9.88 -4.15
C GLN A 63 5.91 11.37 -4.07
N SER A 64 5.27 11.95 -5.07
CA SER A 64 4.80 13.35 -5.12
C SER A 64 3.63 13.50 -6.08
N GLY A 65 2.73 14.43 -5.80
CA GLY A 65 1.64 14.81 -6.70
C GLY A 65 2.02 15.88 -7.73
N SER A 66 3.30 16.25 -7.81
CA SER A 66 3.81 17.25 -8.78
C SER A 66 4.73 16.59 -9.81
N ASP A 67 4.39 16.70 -11.09
CA ASP A 67 5.24 16.19 -12.18
C ASP A 67 6.62 16.85 -12.18
N ARG A 68 6.70 18.12 -11.77
CA ARG A 68 7.95 18.86 -11.63
C ARG A 68 8.85 18.21 -10.58
N ILE A 69 8.30 17.85 -9.44
CA ILE A 69 9.03 17.18 -8.35
C ILE A 69 9.34 15.73 -8.72
N LEU A 70 8.41 15.00 -9.33
CA LEU A 70 8.67 13.66 -9.85
C LEU A 70 9.89 13.64 -10.79
N LYS A 71 9.96 14.59 -11.71
CA LYS A 71 11.12 14.74 -12.60
C LYS A 71 12.41 15.02 -11.83
N LYS A 72 12.39 15.88 -10.80
CA LYS A 72 13.55 16.14 -9.93
C LYS A 72 13.98 14.91 -9.13
N MET A 73 13.03 14.05 -8.77
CA MET A 73 13.27 12.75 -8.12
C MET A 73 13.74 11.66 -9.10
N ASN A 74 13.95 12.01 -10.37
CA ASN A 74 14.29 11.07 -11.45
C ASN A 74 13.21 9.99 -11.65
N ARG A 75 11.95 10.36 -11.48
CA ARG A 75 10.80 9.50 -11.79
C ARG A 75 10.34 9.75 -13.23
N HIS A 76 10.18 8.66 -14.00
CA HIS A 76 9.89 8.69 -15.43
C HIS A 76 8.42 8.41 -15.74
N TYR A 77 7.52 8.92 -14.89
CA TYR A 77 6.08 8.86 -15.06
C TYR A 77 5.45 10.18 -14.62
N THR A 78 4.23 10.43 -15.05
CA THR A 78 3.43 11.60 -14.67
C THR A 78 2.31 11.21 -13.70
N VAL A 79 1.77 12.20 -13.00
CA VAL A 79 0.60 12.03 -12.13
C VAL A 79 -0.60 11.51 -12.93
N GLU A 80 -0.80 12.00 -14.16
CA GLU A 80 -1.89 11.55 -15.02
C GLU A 80 -1.75 10.06 -15.37
N HIS A 81 -0.58 9.64 -15.86
CA HIS A 81 -0.31 8.22 -16.13
C HIS A 81 -0.55 7.34 -14.89
N TYR A 82 -0.13 7.82 -13.72
CA TYR A 82 -0.37 7.12 -12.46
C TYR A 82 -1.86 6.97 -12.14
N LYS A 83 -2.66 8.02 -12.32
CA LYS A 83 -4.11 7.98 -12.13
C LYS A 83 -4.79 7.00 -13.11
N GLU A 84 -4.35 6.97 -14.36
CA GLU A 84 -4.83 6.00 -15.36
C GLU A 84 -4.56 4.55 -14.95
N LEU A 85 -3.34 4.27 -14.46
CA LEU A 85 -2.99 2.95 -13.93
C LEU A 85 -3.88 2.55 -12.75
N LEU A 86 -4.09 3.45 -11.79
CA LEU A 86 -4.96 3.17 -10.64
C LEU A 86 -6.42 2.97 -11.03
N SER A 87 -6.91 3.75 -11.98
CA SER A 87 -8.26 3.55 -12.52
C SER A 87 -8.41 2.16 -13.11
N TYR A 88 -7.42 1.72 -13.89
CA TYR A 88 -7.42 0.38 -14.47
C TYR A 88 -7.28 -0.72 -13.40
N CYS A 89 -6.48 -0.51 -12.35
CA CYS A 89 -6.41 -1.43 -11.22
C CYS A 89 -7.76 -1.58 -10.52
N ARG A 90 -8.47 -0.47 -10.29
CA ARG A 90 -9.79 -0.48 -9.67
C ARG A 90 -10.87 -1.13 -10.52
N GLU A 91 -10.72 -1.09 -11.85
CA GLU A 91 -11.60 -1.82 -12.78
C GLU A 91 -11.35 -3.33 -12.73
N LYS A 92 -10.09 -3.75 -12.67
CA LYS A 92 -9.70 -5.16 -12.82
C LYS A 92 -9.60 -5.94 -11.52
N ILE A 93 -9.19 -5.30 -10.43
CA ILE A 93 -8.97 -5.95 -9.13
C ILE A 93 -10.13 -5.57 -8.21
N LYS A 94 -10.99 -6.55 -7.95
CA LYS A 94 -12.14 -6.35 -7.06
C LYS A 94 -11.67 -5.96 -5.65
N ASP A 95 -12.31 -4.95 -5.07
CA ASP A 95 -12.04 -4.45 -3.71
C ASP A 95 -10.55 -4.14 -3.47
N VAL A 96 -9.87 -3.60 -4.49
CA VAL A 96 -8.44 -3.26 -4.38
C VAL A 96 -8.21 -2.21 -3.30
N VAL A 97 -7.31 -2.52 -2.40
CA VAL A 97 -6.80 -1.62 -1.37
C VAL A 97 -5.50 -1.01 -1.85
N VAL A 98 -5.47 0.29 -2.01
CA VAL A 98 -4.31 1.01 -2.58
C VAL A 98 -3.54 1.75 -1.50
N THR A 99 -2.25 1.47 -1.41
CA THR A 99 -1.33 2.20 -0.54
C THR A 99 -0.19 2.82 -1.34
N THR A 100 0.41 3.88 -0.80
CA THR A 100 1.46 4.64 -1.49
C THR A 100 2.51 5.16 -0.52
N ASP A 101 3.64 5.63 -1.06
CA ASP A 101 4.64 6.44 -0.35
C ASP A 101 4.60 7.86 -0.89
N ILE A 102 4.74 8.84 0.03
CA ILE A 102 4.81 10.26 -0.31
C ILE A 102 5.94 10.90 0.50
N ILE A 103 6.78 11.66 -0.20
CA ILE A 103 7.88 12.43 0.39
C ILE A 103 7.56 13.90 0.26
N VAL A 104 7.53 14.63 1.39
CA VAL A 104 7.37 16.08 1.42
C VAL A 104 8.72 16.77 1.64
N GLY A 105 8.84 17.98 1.14
CA GLY A 105 10.04 18.81 1.33
C GLY A 105 11.23 18.34 0.51
N PHE A 106 11.02 17.70 -0.63
CA PHE A 106 12.10 17.44 -1.57
C PHE A 106 12.70 18.76 -2.06
N PRO A 107 14.03 18.83 -2.34
CA PRO A 107 14.67 20.07 -2.79
C PRO A 107 13.92 20.73 -3.95
N GLY A 108 13.59 22.01 -3.76
CA GLY A 108 12.83 22.83 -4.70
C GLY A 108 11.32 22.61 -4.72
N GLU A 109 10.76 21.83 -3.79
CA GLU A 109 9.30 21.72 -3.65
C GLU A 109 8.71 23.05 -3.22
N THR A 110 7.85 23.64 -4.05
CA THR A 110 7.11 24.87 -3.76
C THR A 110 5.81 24.56 -3.01
N GLU A 111 5.08 25.62 -2.62
CA GLU A 111 3.76 25.44 -2.02
C GLU A 111 2.75 24.87 -3.03
N GLU A 112 2.84 25.29 -4.29
CA GLU A 112 1.98 24.79 -5.36
C GLU A 112 2.21 23.29 -5.61
N ASP A 113 3.46 22.80 -5.54
CA ASP A 113 3.77 21.37 -5.66
C ASP A 113 3.19 20.57 -4.50
N PHE A 114 3.28 21.13 -3.29
CA PHE A 114 2.69 20.49 -2.11
C PHE A 114 1.17 20.44 -2.18
N GLN A 115 0.52 21.54 -2.61
CA GLN A 115 -0.93 21.57 -2.82
C GLN A 115 -1.37 20.57 -3.91
N ALA A 116 -0.60 20.41 -4.98
CA ALA A 116 -0.85 19.37 -5.98
C ALA A 116 -0.79 17.95 -5.37
N THR A 117 0.13 17.72 -4.42
CA THR A 117 0.21 16.45 -3.70
C THR A 117 -1.00 16.22 -2.79
N LEU A 118 -1.45 17.23 -2.06
CA LEU A 118 -2.68 17.18 -1.26
C LEU A 118 -3.93 16.93 -2.12
N GLN A 119 -3.99 17.59 -3.29
CA GLN A 119 -5.11 17.37 -4.22
C GLN A 119 -5.10 15.93 -4.75
N LEU A 120 -3.93 15.37 -5.06
CA LEU A 120 -3.81 13.97 -5.48
C LEU A 120 -4.34 13.00 -4.42
N LEU A 121 -4.04 13.22 -3.12
CA LEU A 121 -4.60 12.39 -2.05
C LEU A 121 -6.12 12.39 -2.06
N LYS A 122 -6.72 13.58 -2.21
CA LYS A 122 -8.17 13.76 -2.24
C LYS A 122 -8.82 13.11 -3.47
N ASP A 123 -8.14 13.19 -4.62
CA ASP A 123 -8.63 12.60 -5.88
C ASP A 123 -8.53 11.07 -5.86
N VAL A 124 -7.37 10.55 -5.45
CA VAL A 124 -7.08 9.12 -5.48
C VAL A 124 -7.72 8.39 -4.31
N ARG A 125 -7.74 9.02 -3.12
CA ARG A 125 -8.24 8.42 -1.87
C ARG A 125 -7.54 7.09 -1.57
N TYR A 126 -6.28 7.18 -1.18
CA TYR A 126 -5.51 6.01 -0.75
C TYR A 126 -6.04 5.43 0.56
N ASP A 127 -6.05 4.12 0.67
CA ASP A 127 -6.36 3.45 1.94
C ASP A 127 -5.35 3.77 3.03
N MET A 128 -4.08 3.93 2.63
CA MET A 128 -2.99 4.37 3.50
C MET A 128 -1.88 5.01 2.66
N ALA A 129 -1.27 6.07 3.18
CA ALA A 129 -0.02 6.60 2.66
C ALA A 129 1.07 6.55 3.73
N TYR A 130 2.22 5.99 3.38
CA TYR A 130 3.43 6.14 4.18
C TYR A 130 4.06 7.47 3.82
N THR A 131 4.14 8.37 4.80
CA THR A 131 4.52 9.76 4.61
C THR A 131 5.87 10.03 5.22
N PHE A 132 6.75 10.65 4.46
CA PHE A 132 8.13 10.89 4.84
C PHE A 132 8.53 12.35 4.61
N ILE A 133 9.38 12.88 5.49
CA ILE A 133 10.15 14.09 5.23
C ILE A 133 11.36 13.71 4.41
N TYR A 134 11.65 14.47 3.34
CA TYR A 134 12.91 14.32 2.63
C TYR A 134 14.10 14.45 3.57
N SER A 135 14.95 13.47 3.60
CA SER A 135 16.20 13.44 4.34
C SER A 135 17.38 13.33 3.39
N LYS A 136 18.40 14.17 3.59
CA LYS A 136 19.63 14.17 2.78
C LYS A 136 20.35 12.82 2.91
N ARG A 137 20.64 12.19 1.77
CA ARG A 137 21.44 10.97 1.70
C ARG A 137 22.76 11.28 1.00
N SER A 138 23.88 11.08 1.67
CA SER A 138 25.21 11.27 1.08
C SER A 138 25.35 10.53 -0.24
N GLY A 139 25.97 11.16 -1.23
CA GLY A 139 26.19 10.59 -2.56
C GLY A 139 24.99 10.68 -3.52
N THR A 140 23.88 11.31 -3.12
CA THR A 140 22.76 11.56 -4.03
C THR A 140 22.77 12.98 -4.58
N PRO A 141 22.36 13.23 -5.84
CA PRO A 141 22.24 14.57 -6.41
C PRO A 141 21.37 15.50 -5.55
N ALA A 142 20.27 14.98 -5.01
CA ALA A 142 19.34 15.75 -4.17
C ALA A 142 19.99 16.31 -2.89
N ALA A 143 21.03 15.65 -2.35
CA ALA A 143 21.73 16.13 -1.16
C ALA A 143 22.52 17.43 -1.39
N THR A 144 22.91 17.71 -2.64
CA THR A 144 23.72 18.86 -3.05
C THR A 144 22.95 19.96 -3.77
N MET A 145 21.63 19.78 -3.94
CA MET A 145 20.77 20.84 -4.49
C MET A 145 20.70 22.02 -3.54
N ASP A 146 20.78 23.26 -4.07
CA ASP A 146 20.80 24.49 -3.28
C ASP A 146 19.43 24.86 -2.72
N ASP A 147 18.35 24.44 -3.39
CA ASP A 147 16.97 24.79 -3.09
C ASP A 147 16.34 23.86 -2.02
N GLN A 148 17.07 23.62 -0.92
CA GLN A 148 16.57 22.81 0.21
C GLN A 148 15.40 23.48 0.91
N VAL A 149 14.34 22.72 1.17
CA VAL A 149 13.17 23.20 1.92
C VAL A 149 13.51 23.29 3.41
N PRO A 150 13.16 24.39 4.11
CA PRO A 150 13.37 24.51 5.57
C PRO A 150 12.66 23.40 6.36
N GLU A 151 13.30 22.95 7.44
CA GLU A 151 12.78 21.84 8.26
C GLU A 151 11.39 22.14 8.88
N GLU A 152 11.14 23.38 9.25
CA GLU A 152 9.84 23.81 9.78
C GLU A 152 8.73 23.67 8.72
N VAL A 153 9.01 24.06 7.49
CA VAL A 153 8.08 23.91 6.36
C VAL A 153 7.79 22.44 6.10
N LYS A 154 8.82 21.59 6.10
CA LYS A 154 8.66 20.14 5.91
C LYS A 154 7.77 19.53 6.99
N ARG A 155 7.94 19.92 8.26
CA ARG A 155 7.13 19.42 9.38
C ARG A 155 5.66 19.81 9.25
N VAL A 156 5.40 21.07 8.89
CA VAL A 156 4.03 21.55 8.66
C VAL A 156 3.39 20.78 7.50
N ARG A 157 4.10 20.62 6.38
CA ARG A 157 3.61 19.86 5.24
C ARG A 157 3.34 18.40 5.59
N LEU A 158 4.24 17.76 6.33
CA LEU A 158 4.04 16.38 6.77
C LEU A 158 2.79 16.25 7.63
N GLN A 159 2.61 17.14 8.62
CA GLN A 159 1.43 17.10 9.50
C GLN A 159 0.14 17.28 8.69
N THR A 160 0.09 18.27 7.82
CA THR A 160 -1.08 18.52 6.97
C THR A 160 -1.39 17.31 6.06
N LEU A 161 -0.36 16.70 5.49
CA LEU A 161 -0.51 15.50 4.65
C LEU A 161 -1.09 14.33 5.46
N MET A 162 -0.56 14.11 6.67
CA MET A 162 -1.03 13.06 7.58
C MET A 162 -2.48 13.28 8.01
N ASP A 163 -2.86 14.51 8.33
CA ASP A 163 -4.23 14.83 8.75
C ASP A 163 -5.23 14.51 7.64
N VAL A 164 -4.95 14.94 6.40
CA VAL A 164 -5.79 14.63 5.23
C VAL A 164 -5.85 13.13 4.96
N GLN A 165 -4.73 12.44 5.02
CA GLN A 165 -4.71 10.99 4.78
C GLN A 165 -5.44 10.21 5.88
N ASN A 166 -5.31 10.62 7.14
CA ASN A 166 -5.98 9.97 8.26
C ASN A 166 -7.51 10.05 8.14
N GLU A 167 -8.02 11.20 7.71
CA GLU A 167 -9.46 11.37 7.44
C GLU A 167 -9.91 10.42 6.32
N ILE A 168 -9.21 10.40 5.19
CA ILE A 168 -9.49 9.50 4.07
C ILE A 168 -9.44 8.03 4.50
N SER A 169 -8.41 7.62 5.24
CA SER A 169 -8.27 6.24 5.72
C SER A 169 -9.43 5.82 6.64
N TYR A 170 -9.83 6.73 7.54
CA TYR A 170 -10.98 6.48 8.40
C TYR A 170 -12.28 6.32 7.61
N GLU A 171 -12.54 7.21 6.66
CA GLU A 171 -13.73 7.16 5.81
C GLU A 171 -13.78 5.87 4.97
N LEU A 172 -12.64 5.38 4.48
CA LEU A 172 -12.55 4.14 3.71
C LEU A 172 -12.67 2.88 4.59
N ASN A 173 -12.27 2.95 5.86
CA ASN A 173 -12.39 1.83 6.77
C ASN A 173 -13.80 1.74 7.39
N LYS A 174 -14.46 2.87 7.61
CA LYS A 174 -15.77 2.93 8.28
C LYS A 174 -16.83 1.99 7.69
N PRO A 175 -16.96 1.84 6.37
CA PRO A 175 -17.92 0.90 5.77
C PRO A 175 -17.64 -0.58 6.06
N MET A 176 -16.48 -0.92 6.60
CA MET A 176 -16.17 -2.31 7.01
C MET A 176 -16.96 -2.74 8.26
N GLU A 177 -17.42 -1.80 9.08
CA GLU A 177 -18.21 -2.09 10.27
C GLU A 177 -19.50 -2.84 9.88
N GLY A 178 -19.84 -3.88 10.64
CA GLY A 178 -20.98 -4.71 10.38
C GLY A 178 -20.80 -5.76 9.28
N GLN A 179 -19.61 -5.83 8.68
CA GLN A 179 -19.28 -6.82 7.65
C GLN A 179 -18.34 -7.91 8.17
N VAL A 180 -18.29 -9.03 7.46
CA VAL A 180 -17.39 -10.17 7.75
C VAL A 180 -16.31 -10.21 6.71
N PHE A 181 -15.05 -10.36 7.15
CA PHE A 181 -13.88 -10.50 6.30
C PHE A 181 -13.06 -11.72 6.71
N ASP A 182 -12.55 -12.45 5.73
CA ASP A 182 -11.57 -13.49 5.96
C ASP A 182 -10.21 -12.86 6.29
N ILE A 183 -9.69 -13.19 7.46
CA ILE A 183 -8.37 -12.75 7.92
C ILE A 183 -7.44 -13.95 8.09
N ILE A 184 -6.15 -13.75 7.82
CA ILE A 184 -5.12 -14.69 8.25
C ILE A 184 -4.65 -14.26 9.64
N VAL A 185 -4.69 -15.17 10.59
CA VAL A 185 -4.20 -14.98 11.96
C VAL A 185 -2.68 -14.83 11.93
N GLU A 186 -2.15 -13.71 12.45
CA GLU A 186 -0.70 -13.45 12.50
C GLU A 186 -0.14 -13.63 13.92
N GLY A 187 -0.98 -13.68 14.95
CA GLY A 187 -0.62 -14.00 16.32
C GLY A 187 -0.95 -12.92 17.34
N PRO A 188 -0.26 -12.90 18.50
CA PRO A 188 -0.49 -11.95 19.56
C PRO A 188 -0.21 -10.50 19.14
N SER A 189 -1.04 -9.58 19.62
CA SER A 189 -0.79 -8.15 19.42
C SER A 189 0.46 -7.72 20.20
N PRO A 190 1.40 -6.98 19.62
CA PRO A 190 2.61 -6.50 20.31
C PRO A 190 2.33 -5.42 21.36
N ARG A 191 1.10 -4.89 21.43
CA ARG A 191 0.70 -3.78 22.31
C ARG A 191 -0.33 -4.17 23.37
N ASP A 192 -0.93 -5.35 23.24
CA ASP A 192 -2.00 -5.81 24.13
C ASP A 192 -1.99 -7.34 24.18
N GLU A 193 -1.64 -7.90 25.33
CA GLU A 193 -1.47 -9.36 25.53
C GLU A 193 -2.78 -10.13 25.47
N ASP A 194 -3.91 -9.45 25.69
CA ASP A 194 -5.25 -10.02 25.64
C ASP A 194 -5.83 -10.02 24.22
N MET A 195 -5.10 -9.44 23.26
CA MET A 195 -5.54 -9.32 21.87
C MET A 195 -4.62 -10.09 20.93
N TRP A 196 -5.22 -10.65 19.92
CA TRP A 196 -4.55 -11.18 18.75
C TRP A 196 -4.87 -10.29 17.54
N PHE A 197 -4.13 -10.47 16.45
CA PHE A 197 -4.42 -9.78 15.21
C PHE A 197 -4.28 -10.69 14.01
N GLY A 198 -4.96 -10.30 12.94
CA GLY A 198 -4.83 -10.87 11.61
C GLY A 198 -4.99 -9.81 10.54
N ARG A 199 -4.84 -10.20 9.29
CA ARG A 199 -4.99 -9.28 8.16
C ARG A 199 -5.94 -9.81 7.11
N THR A 200 -6.77 -8.90 6.59
CA THR A 200 -7.60 -9.16 5.41
C THR A 200 -6.74 -9.32 4.15
N SER A 201 -7.35 -9.74 3.03
CA SER A 201 -6.69 -9.73 1.71
C SER A 201 -6.16 -8.34 1.33
N GLY A 202 -6.92 -7.27 1.65
CA GLY A 202 -6.49 -5.88 1.47
C GLY A 202 -5.46 -5.37 2.48
N ASN A 203 -4.84 -6.25 3.27
CA ASN A 203 -3.83 -5.89 4.28
C ASN A 203 -4.35 -5.04 5.45
N LYS A 204 -5.66 -4.90 5.62
CA LYS A 204 -6.24 -4.19 6.76
C LYS A 204 -6.04 -5.05 8.02
N MET A 205 -5.49 -4.44 9.08
CA MET A 205 -5.28 -5.11 10.36
C MET A 205 -6.60 -5.20 11.13
N VAL A 206 -6.89 -6.38 11.63
CA VAL A 206 -8.03 -6.64 12.51
C VAL A 206 -7.51 -7.18 13.84
N LEU A 207 -7.82 -6.48 14.92
CA LEU A 207 -7.59 -6.91 16.30
C LEU A 207 -8.82 -7.62 16.81
N PHE A 208 -8.62 -8.74 17.52
CA PHE A 208 -9.69 -9.52 18.11
C PHE A 208 -9.24 -10.12 19.45
N PRO A 209 -10.16 -10.45 20.38
CA PRO A 209 -9.81 -11.08 21.64
C PRO A 209 -9.01 -12.36 21.42
N LYS A 210 -7.99 -12.59 22.25
CA LYS A 210 -7.18 -13.81 22.23
C LYS A 210 -8.06 -15.04 22.24
N ASP A 211 -7.78 -15.99 21.34
CA ASP A 211 -8.44 -17.28 21.28
C ASP A 211 -7.39 -18.39 21.08
N ASP A 212 -7.10 -19.12 22.15
CA ASP A 212 -6.08 -20.18 22.16
C ASP A 212 -6.46 -21.40 21.30
N SER A 213 -7.67 -21.44 20.74
CA SER A 213 -8.09 -22.47 19.77
C SER A 213 -7.61 -22.19 18.35
N LEU A 214 -7.14 -20.96 18.06
CA LEU A 214 -6.67 -20.56 16.73
C LEU A 214 -5.18 -20.81 16.57
N SER A 215 -4.79 -21.02 15.32
CA SER A 215 -3.39 -21.19 14.91
C SER A 215 -2.90 -20.01 14.07
N ILE A 216 -1.63 -19.63 14.24
CA ILE A 216 -0.98 -18.67 13.34
C ILE A 216 -0.97 -19.22 11.92
N GLY A 217 -1.36 -18.43 10.95
CA GLY A 217 -1.51 -18.81 9.55
C GLY A 217 -2.89 -19.35 9.18
N GLU A 218 -3.77 -19.55 10.15
CA GLU A 218 -5.15 -19.98 9.91
C GLU A 218 -5.98 -18.84 9.29
N THR A 219 -6.81 -19.18 8.33
CA THR A 219 -7.79 -18.24 7.75
C THR A 219 -9.11 -18.39 8.46
N VAL A 220 -9.60 -17.29 9.05
CA VAL A 220 -10.85 -17.29 9.84
C VAL A 220 -11.73 -16.09 9.47
N PRO A 221 -13.08 -16.22 9.51
CA PRO A 221 -13.98 -15.11 9.32
C PRO A 221 -14.02 -14.23 10.57
N ALA A 222 -13.81 -12.93 10.40
CA ALA A 222 -13.90 -11.91 11.43
C ALA A 222 -15.01 -10.92 11.11
N TYR A 223 -15.97 -10.79 12.02
CA TYR A 223 -16.98 -9.72 11.98
C TYR A 223 -16.34 -8.43 12.51
N ILE A 224 -16.46 -7.33 11.78
CA ILE A 224 -15.87 -6.04 12.16
C ILE A 224 -16.87 -5.28 13.04
N ASP A 225 -16.54 -5.16 14.31
CA ASP A 225 -17.32 -4.43 15.32
C ASP A 225 -17.08 -2.92 15.24
N LYS A 226 -15.81 -2.52 15.00
CA LYS A 226 -15.41 -1.12 14.95
C LYS A 226 -14.23 -0.93 14.00
N ALA A 227 -14.31 0.06 13.12
CA ALA A 227 -13.22 0.46 12.26
C ALA A 227 -12.63 1.83 12.71
N GLN A 228 -11.32 1.90 12.74
CA GLN A 228 -10.55 3.12 13.00
C GLN A 228 -9.65 3.44 11.80
N THR A 229 -8.93 4.54 11.89
CA THR A 229 -8.03 5.01 10.82
C THR A 229 -7.04 3.92 10.38
N TRP A 230 -6.45 3.17 11.30
CA TRP A 230 -5.32 2.28 11.02
C TRP A 230 -5.56 0.82 11.41
N VAL A 231 -6.63 0.55 12.14
CA VAL A 231 -6.94 -0.78 12.66
C VAL A 231 -8.44 -0.95 12.79
N CYS A 232 -8.90 -2.17 12.56
CA CYS A 232 -10.26 -2.59 12.86
C CYS A 232 -10.26 -3.47 14.12
N TYR A 233 -11.36 -3.47 14.85
CA TYR A 233 -11.63 -4.39 15.93
C TYR A 233 -12.74 -5.32 15.48
N GLY A 234 -12.61 -6.58 15.79
CA GLY A 234 -13.58 -7.57 15.35
C GLY A 234 -13.71 -8.75 16.29
N THR A 235 -14.69 -9.59 15.99
CA THR A 235 -14.96 -10.83 16.70
C THR A 235 -14.90 -11.99 15.70
N ILE A 236 -14.15 -13.04 16.03
CA ILE A 236 -14.06 -14.23 15.18
C ILE A 236 -15.40 -14.97 15.20
N GLN A 237 -15.90 -15.26 14.01
CA GLN A 237 -17.12 -16.04 13.86
C GLN A 237 -16.74 -17.54 13.84
N LYS A 238 -17.19 -18.27 14.86
CA LYS A 238 -17.08 -19.73 14.90
C LYS A 238 -18.22 -20.32 14.07
N GLY A 239 -17.89 -21.12 13.07
CA GLY A 239 -18.84 -21.87 12.27
C GLY A 239 -19.58 -22.95 13.07
#